data_85a2952bb348662961b58687ef754acb
#
_entry.id   85a2952bb348662961b58687ef754acb
#
_cell.length_a   1.000
_cell.length_b   1.000
_cell.length_c   1.000
_cell.angle_alpha   90.00
_cell.angle_beta   90.00
_cell.angle_gamma   90.00
#
_symmetry.space_group_name_H-M   'P 1'
#
loop_
_entity.id
_entity.type
_entity.pdbx_description
1 polymer ?
#
loop_
_entity_poly.entity_id
_entity_poly.type
_entity_poly.pdbx_seq_one_letter_code
_entity_poly.pdbx_strand_id
1 'polypeptide(L)'
;TPCGTLFPYTTLFRSRSLRVIPGTPLEEMVRDGDFDPPDDEEIVHEIYLLLSNLDLVHSYITSDHIRNLLEDVKGQLPDDKESMLRKIEEYLAMPDKDRLLFRIGRRGGRLRSPHEIKNPIVKKQLQEAYYGLSKQYGDIEEAITELGKQFELGQRF
;
A
#
# COMPACT_ATOMS: atom_id res chain seq x y z
N THR A 1 8.38 -33.34 7.06
CA THR A 1 7.54 -32.61 8.04
C THR A 1 6.73 -31.60 7.25
N PRO A 2 5.39 -31.62 7.28
CA PRO A 2 4.61 -30.63 6.55
C PRO A 2 4.86 -29.26 7.17
N CYS A 3 5.25 -28.31 6.35
CA CYS A 3 5.40 -26.90 6.72
C CYS A 3 4.02 -26.23 6.93
N GLY A 4 3.11 -26.93 7.62
CA GLY A 4 1.71 -26.56 7.79
C GLY A 4 1.41 -25.74 9.05
N THR A 5 2.41 -25.15 9.70
CA THR A 5 2.22 -24.53 11.01
C THR A 5 2.64 -23.08 11.13
N LEU A 6 2.77 -22.33 10.01
CA LEU A 6 3.11 -20.92 10.17
C LEU A 6 1.96 -20.11 10.82
N PHE A 7 0.69 -20.52 10.68
CA PHE A 7 -0.46 -19.77 11.16
C PHE A 7 -1.61 -20.55 11.83
N PRO A 8 -1.43 -21.73 12.47
CA PRO A 8 -2.56 -22.51 12.96
C PRO A 8 -3.28 -21.89 14.18
N TYR A 9 -2.72 -20.85 14.79
CA TYR A 9 -3.24 -20.24 16.03
C TYR A 9 -3.47 -18.74 15.96
N THR A 10 -3.24 -18.09 14.80
CA THR A 10 -3.42 -16.65 14.65
C THR A 10 -4.82 -16.38 14.16
N THR A 11 -5.67 -15.80 15.03
CA THR A 11 -7.02 -15.36 14.67
C THR A 11 -7.04 -14.01 13.94
N LEU A 12 -5.94 -13.27 14.00
CA LEU A 12 -5.77 -11.96 13.37
C LEU A 12 -4.39 -11.86 12.71
N PHE A 13 -4.38 -11.60 11.41
CA PHE A 13 -3.19 -11.26 10.65
C PHE A 13 -3.24 -9.80 10.20
N ARG A 14 -2.28 -9.01 10.65
CA ARG A 14 -2.19 -7.59 10.32
C ARG A 14 -1.04 -7.34 9.35
N SER A 15 -1.37 -6.99 8.10
CA SER A 15 -0.39 -6.58 7.11
C SER A 15 0.15 -5.18 7.42
N ARG A 16 1.47 -5.01 7.30
CA ARG A 16 2.15 -3.71 7.42
C ARG A 16 3.26 -3.59 6.41
N SER A 17 3.33 -2.46 5.73
CA SER A 17 4.45 -2.16 4.84
C SER A 17 5.75 -2.02 5.62
N LEU A 18 6.84 -2.53 5.04
CA LEU A 18 8.19 -2.41 5.60
C LEU A 18 8.59 -0.93 5.72
N ARG A 19 9.33 -0.63 6.78
CA ARG A 19 9.94 0.68 6.99
C ARG A 19 11.43 0.53 7.22
N VAL A 20 12.21 1.21 6.40
CA VAL A 20 13.63 1.42 6.65
C VAL A 20 13.78 2.52 7.71
N ILE A 21 14.36 2.18 8.85
CA ILE A 21 14.55 3.11 9.99
C ILE A 21 16.02 3.52 10.05
N PRO A 22 16.33 4.82 10.15
CA PRO A 22 17.70 5.29 10.31
C PRO A 22 18.44 4.63 11.50
N GLY A 23 19.70 4.26 11.27
CA GLY A 23 20.55 3.60 12.26
C GLY A 23 20.31 2.09 12.42
N THR A 24 19.55 1.47 11.52
CA THR A 24 19.31 0.01 11.53
C THR A 24 20.19 -0.73 10.51
N PRO A 25 20.48 -2.03 10.71
CA PRO A 25 21.16 -2.85 9.70
C PRO A 25 20.45 -2.84 8.33
N LEU A 26 19.13 -2.71 8.31
CA LEU A 26 18.37 -2.63 7.07
C LEU A 26 18.67 -1.34 6.29
N GLU A 27 18.85 -0.20 6.97
CA GLU A 27 19.29 1.04 6.32
C GLU A 27 20.69 0.87 5.70
N GLU A 28 21.60 0.18 6.40
CA GLU A 28 22.92 -0.12 5.87
C GLU A 28 22.83 -0.96 4.59
N MET A 29 22.01 -2.00 4.58
CA MET A 29 21.78 -2.84 3.39
C MET A 29 21.22 -2.03 2.21
N VAL A 30 20.29 -1.11 2.47
CA VAL A 30 19.74 -0.22 1.42
C VAL A 30 20.83 0.72 0.89
N ARG A 31 21.60 1.34 1.78
CA ARG A 31 22.69 2.25 1.40
C ARG A 31 23.77 1.54 0.58
N ASP A 32 24.09 0.32 0.94
CA ASP A 32 25.15 -0.47 0.31
C ASP A 32 24.66 -1.18 -0.98
N GLY A 33 23.33 -1.11 -1.28
CA GLY A 33 22.72 -1.68 -2.47
C GLY A 33 22.41 -3.18 -2.34
N ASP A 34 22.51 -3.73 -1.14
CA ASP A 34 22.22 -5.15 -0.85
C ASP A 34 20.73 -5.42 -0.68
N PHE A 35 19.91 -4.38 -0.51
CA PHE A 35 18.47 -4.47 -0.40
C PHE A 35 17.80 -3.25 -1.06
N ASP A 36 16.84 -3.52 -1.95
CA ASP A 36 15.99 -2.50 -2.56
C ASP A 36 14.58 -2.59 -1.92
N PRO A 37 14.14 -1.55 -1.18
CA PRO A 37 12.82 -1.57 -0.56
C PRO A 37 11.73 -1.57 -1.62
N PRO A 38 10.73 -2.48 -1.52
CA PRO A 38 9.65 -2.54 -2.49
C PRO A 38 8.85 -1.23 -2.52
N ASP A 39 8.46 -0.82 -3.72
CA ASP A 39 7.58 0.31 -3.91
C ASP A 39 6.09 -0.03 -3.57
N ASP A 40 5.21 0.97 -3.70
CA ASP A 40 3.78 0.80 -3.39
C ASP A 40 3.10 -0.25 -4.28
N GLU A 41 3.47 -0.34 -5.56
CA GLU A 41 2.89 -1.27 -6.53
C GLU A 41 3.39 -2.70 -6.26
N GLU A 42 4.68 -2.85 -5.99
CA GLU A 42 5.30 -4.12 -5.62
C GLU A 42 4.69 -4.70 -4.34
N ILE A 43 4.47 -3.85 -3.32
CA ILE A 43 3.79 -4.27 -2.07
C ILE A 43 2.36 -4.76 -2.36
N VAL A 44 1.62 -4.11 -3.24
CA VAL A 44 0.27 -4.55 -3.63
C VAL A 44 0.31 -5.91 -4.31
N HIS A 45 1.29 -6.14 -5.21
CA HIS A 45 1.51 -7.45 -5.84
C HIS A 45 1.90 -8.54 -4.83
N GLU A 46 2.76 -8.23 -3.87
CA GLU A 46 3.13 -9.18 -2.80
C GLU A 46 1.92 -9.57 -1.96
N ILE A 47 1.07 -8.62 -1.59
CA ILE A 47 -0.17 -8.90 -0.84
C ILE A 47 -1.11 -9.77 -1.67
N TYR A 48 -1.24 -9.51 -2.98
CA TYR A 48 -2.02 -10.34 -3.89
C TYR A 48 -1.51 -11.78 -3.92
N LEU A 49 -0.21 -11.97 -4.11
CA LEU A 49 0.43 -13.29 -4.12
C LEU A 49 0.26 -14.00 -2.78
N LEU A 50 0.45 -13.30 -1.67
CA LEU A 50 0.24 -13.86 -0.34
C LEU A 50 -1.19 -14.38 -0.19
N LEU A 51 -2.20 -13.53 -0.43
CA LEU A 51 -3.61 -13.91 -0.31
C LEU A 51 -4.00 -15.04 -1.25
N SER A 52 -3.50 -15.02 -2.49
CA SER A 52 -3.79 -16.06 -3.49
C SER A 52 -3.34 -17.45 -3.04
N ASN A 53 -2.23 -17.52 -2.29
CA ASN A 53 -1.63 -18.77 -1.84
C ASN A 53 -2.04 -19.17 -0.41
N LEU A 54 -2.87 -18.38 0.28
CA LEU A 54 -3.38 -18.72 1.60
C LEU A 54 -4.63 -19.60 1.47
N ASP A 55 -4.42 -20.92 1.49
CA ASP A 55 -5.50 -21.90 1.52
C ASP A 55 -5.67 -22.50 2.92
N LEU A 56 -6.89 -22.85 3.29
CA LEU A 56 -7.23 -23.51 4.56
C LEU A 56 -6.82 -22.70 5.82
N VAL A 57 -6.65 -21.41 5.67
CA VAL A 57 -6.34 -20.49 6.79
C VAL A 57 -7.61 -19.85 7.30
N HIS A 58 -7.85 -19.96 8.62
CA HIS A 58 -8.99 -19.36 9.31
C HIS A 58 -8.49 -18.18 10.15
N SER A 59 -8.27 -17.02 9.52
CA SER A 59 -7.77 -15.82 10.19
C SER A 59 -8.45 -14.57 9.63
N TYR A 60 -8.63 -13.57 10.48
CA TYR A 60 -9.03 -12.26 9.99
C TYR A 60 -7.80 -11.50 9.48
N ILE A 61 -7.87 -11.07 8.23
CA ILE A 61 -6.84 -10.23 7.61
C ILE A 61 -7.24 -8.78 7.76
N THR A 62 -6.29 -7.92 8.13
CA THR A 62 -6.49 -6.47 8.14
C THR A 62 -5.30 -5.75 7.53
N SER A 63 -5.57 -4.70 6.77
CA SER A 63 -4.61 -3.82 6.11
C SER A 63 -4.80 -2.37 6.57
N ASP A 64 -5.23 -2.16 7.81
CA ASP A 64 -5.63 -0.87 8.38
C ASP A 64 -4.45 0.07 8.74
N HIS A 65 -3.22 -0.33 8.41
CA HIS A 65 -2.06 0.50 8.68
C HIS A 65 -1.97 1.67 7.69
N ILE A 66 -1.61 2.86 8.20
CA ILE A 66 -1.51 4.10 7.43
C ILE A 66 -0.60 4.00 6.21
N ARG A 67 0.42 3.14 6.28
CA ARG A 67 1.37 2.88 5.18
C ARG A 67 0.84 1.93 4.12
N ASN A 68 -0.19 1.17 4.41
CA ASN A 68 -0.77 0.28 3.42
C ASN A 68 -1.54 1.11 2.38
N LEU A 69 -1.24 0.89 1.12
CA LEU A 69 -1.89 1.62 0.03
C LEU A 69 -3.39 1.32 0.00
N LEU A 70 -3.76 0.03 0.13
CA LEU A 70 -5.14 -0.46 0.10
C LEU A 70 -5.59 -0.86 1.51
N GLU A 71 -6.11 0.08 2.30
CA GLU A 71 -6.57 -0.19 3.67
C GLU A 71 -7.90 -0.96 3.74
N ASP A 72 -8.60 -1.08 2.64
CA ASP A 72 -9.87 -1.81 2.53
C ASP A 72 -9.69 -3.30 2.16
N VAL A 73 -8.45 -3.75 1.95
CA VAL A 73 -8.10 -5.18 1.82
C VAL A 73 -8.12 -5.82 3.20
N LYS A 74 -9.32 -6.22 3.64
CA LYS A 74 -9.55 -6.85 4.94
C LYS A 74 -10.76 -7.77 4.87
N GLY A 75 -10.74 -8.81 5.69
CA GLY A 75 -11.83 -9.79 5.76
C GLY A 75 -11.45 -11.07 6.49
N GLN A 76 -12.41 -11.96 6.64
CA GLN A 76 -12.25 -13.27 7.24
C GLN A 76 -11.85 -14.30 6.18
N LEU A 77 -10.74 -15.00 6.37
CA LEU A 77 -10.36 -16.14 5.55
C LEU A 77 -11.06 -17.41 6.05
N PRO A 78 -11.49 -18.29 5.13
CA PRO A 78 -11.40 -18.17 3.67
C PRO A 78 -12.55 -17.36 3.04
N ASP A 79 -13.58 -16.98 3.78
CA ASP A 79 -14.88 -16.51 3.29
C ASP A 79 -14.77 -15.23 2.44
N ASP A 80 -13.90 -14.28 2.84
CA ASP A 80 -13.72 -13.00 2.17
C ASP A 80 -12.52 -12.97 1.20
N LYS A 81 -11.82 -14.11 0.98
CA LYS A 81 -10.62 -14.18 0.13
C LYS A 81 -10.85 -13.57 -1.25
N GLU A 82 -11.90 -14.04 -1.94
CA GLU A 82 -12.25 -13.57 -3.28
C GLU A 82 -12.57 -12.06 -3.32
N SER A 83 -13.21 -11.56 -2.27
CA SER A 83 -13.53 -10.13 -2.14
C SER A 83 -12.26 -9.29 -1.97
N MET A 84 -11.29 -9.76 -1.18
CA MET A 84 -10.02 -9.08 -0.99
C MET A 84 -9.18 -9.08 -2.26
N LEU A 85 -9.07 -10.22 -2.95
CA LEU A 85 -8.35 -10.34 -4.23
C LEU A 85 -8.93 -9.41 -5.28
N ARG A 86 -10.26 -9.37 -5.42
CA ARG A 86 -10.93 -8.50 -6.38
C ARG A 86 -10.63 -7.01 -6.15
N LYS A 87 -10.56 -6.55 -4.91
CA LYS A 87 -10.18 -5.16 -4.61
C LYS A 87 -8.77 -4.82 -5.09
N ILE A 88 -7.85 -5.76 -4.94
CA ILE A 88 -6.47 -5.59 -5.44
C ILE A 88 -6.48 -5.59 -6.97
N GLU A 89 -7.18 -6.52 -7.60
CA GLU A 89 -7.30 -6.61 -9.06
C GLU A 89 -7.94 -5.34 -9.66
N GLU A 90 -8.98 -4.80 -9.01
CA GLU A 90 -9.61 -3.54 -9.43
C GLU A 90 -8.63 -2.36 -9.39
N TYR A 91 -7.76 -2.30 -8.38
CA TYR A 91 -6.70 -1.30 -8.31
C TYR A 91 -5.66 -1.51 -9.41
N LEU A 92 -5.16 -2.73 -9.59
CA LEU A 92 -4.14 -3.06 -10.59
C LEU A 92 -4.64 -2.86 -12.04
N ALA A 93 -5.96 -3.02 -12.27
CA ALA A 93 -6.58 -2.78 -13.56
C ALA A 93 -6.80 -1.28 -13.88
N MET A 94 -6.55 -0.36 -12.94
CA MET A 94 -6.67 1.07 -13.20
C MET A 94 -5.57 1.54 -14.15
N PRO A 95 -5.84 2.57 -14.99
CA PRO A 95 -4.79 3.22 -15.77
C PRO A 95 -3.65 3.74 -14.87
N ASP A 96 -2.40 3.64 -15.30
CA ASP A 96 -1.21 4.05 -14.54
C ASP A 96 -1.32 5.47 -13.97
N LYS A 97 -1.85 6.38 -14.78
CA LYS A 97 -2.09 7.77 -14.35
C LYS A 97 -3.06 7.86 -13.17
N ASP A 98 -4.09 7.03 -13.14
CA ASP A 98 -5.09 7.04 -12.09
C ASP A 98 -4.55 6.36 -10.83
N ARG A 99 -3.73 5.30 -10.96
CA ARG A 99 -2.99 4.71 -9.84
C ARG A 99 -2.03 5.72 -9.21
N LEU A 100 -1.26 6.45 -10.03
CA LEU A 100 -0.37 7.49 -9.56
C LEU A 100 -1.12 8.59 -8.78
N LEU A 101 -2.23 9.09 -9.32
CA LEU A 101 -3.06 10.09 -8.63
C LEU A 101 -3.64 9.54 -7.33
N PHE A 102 -4.04 8.26 -7.30
CA PHE A 102 -4.50 7.61 -6.08
C PHE A 102 -3.37 7.52 -5.03
N ARG A 103 -2.16 7.13 -5.42
CA ARG A 103 -0.99 7.09 -4.52
C ARG A 103 -0.72 8.46 -3.90
N ILE A 104 -0.71 9.53 -4.69
CA ILE A 104 -0.57 10.91 -4.20
C ILE A 104 -1.67 11.24 -3.19
N GLY A 105 -2.94 10.98 -3.53
CA GLY A 105 -4.07 11.26 -2.64
C GLY A 105 -4.04 10.44 -1.36
N ARG A 106 -3.64 9.18 -1.45
CA ARG A 106 -3.52 8.27 -0.31
C ARG A 106 -2.39 8.70 0.63
N ARG A 107 -1.21 8.98 0.08
CA ARG A 107 -0.04 9.42 0.85
C ARG A 107 -0.22 10.82 1.44
N GLY A 108 -0.97 11.69 0.78
CA GLY A 108 -1.39 12.99 1.32
C GLY A 108 -2.57 12.94 2.31
N GLY A 109 -3.07 11.75 2.64
CA GLY A 109 -4.16 11.56 3.61
C GLY A 109 -5.55 12.01 3.14
N ARG A 110 -5.74 12.19 1.84
CA ARG A 110 -7.01 12.66 1.23
C ARG A 110 -7.90 11.53 0.77
N LEU A 111 -7.32 10.39 0.35
CA LEU A 111 -8.06 9.24 -0.16
C LEU A 111 -7.85 8.02 0.75
N ARG A 112 -8.87 7.17 0.80
CA ARG A 112 -8.83 5.88 1.50
C ARG A 112 -9.10 4.70 0.57
N SER A 113 -9.88 4.93 -0.50
CA SER A 113 -10.24 3.90 -1.47
C SER A 113 -9.97 4.36 -2.91
N PRO A 114 -9.51 3.45 -3.80
CA PRO A 114 -9.32 3.74 -5.22
C PRO A 114 -10.58 4.26 -5.93
N HIS A 115 -11.76 3.87 -5.45
CA HIS A 115 -13.03 4.34 -6.04
C HIS A 115 -13.23 5.85 -5.95
N GLU A 116 -12.64 6.53 -4.97
CA GLU A 116 -12.79 7.98 -4.78
C GLU A 116 -12.21 8.79 -5.95
N ILE A 117 -11.26 8.23 -6.70
CA ILE A 117 -10.66 8.89 -7.87
C ILE A 117 -11.64 9.01 -9.06
N LYS A 118 -12.75 8.24 -9.04
CA LYS A 118 -13.81 8.34 -10.05
C LYS A 118 -14.58 9.66 -9.95
N ASN A 119 -14.50 10.34 -8.80
CA ASN A 119 -15.08 11.68 -8.64
C ASN A 119 -14.24 12.71 -9.43
N PRO A 120 -14.82 13.40 -10.45
CA PRO A 120 -14.09 14.32 -11.31
C PRO A 120 -13.50 15.51 -10.56
N ILE A 121 -14.14 15.98 -9.49
CA ILE A 121 -13.64 17.09 -8.67
C ILE A 121 -12.37 16.63 -7.91
N VAL A 122 -12.42 15.48 -7.28
CA VAL A 122 -11.28 14.86 -6.58
C VAL A 122 -10.13 14.63 -7.56
N LYS A 123 -10.43 14.03 -8.71
CA LYS A 123 -9.44 13.77 -9.75
C LYS A 123 -8.74 15.05 -10.23
N LYS A 124 -9.49 16.13 -10.45
CA LYS A 124 -8.93 17.42 -10.84
C LYS A 124 -8.01 17.99 -9.76
N GLN A 125 -8.42 17.97 -8.50
CA GLN A 125 -7.60 18.43 -7.37
C GLN A 125 -6.28 17.64 -7.25
N LEU A 126 -6.33 16.33 -7.47
CA LEU A 126 -5.13 15.49 -7.45
C LEU A 126 -4.22 15.75 -8.65
N GLN A 127 -4.77 16.07 -9.82
CA GLN A 127 -3.97 16.52 -10.97
C GLN A 127 -3.25 17.84 -10.68
N GLU A 128 -3.92 18.78 -10.04
CA GLU A 128 -3.30 20.05 -9.62
C GLU A 128 -2.18 19.81 -8.59
N ALA A 129 -2.43 18.92 -7.61
CA ALA A 129 -1.41 18.50 -6.65
C ALA A 129 -0.20 17.82 -7.32
N TYR A 130 -0.45 16.91 -8.27
CA TYR A 130 0.61 16.27 -9.06
C TYR A 130 1.50 17.30 -9.76
N TYR A 131 0.93 18.32 -10.42
CA TYR A 131 1.71 19.37 -11.08
C TYR A 131 2.53 20.21 -10.08
N GLY A 132 1.96 20.49 -8.91
CA GLY A 132 2.68 21.18 -7.84
C GLY A 132 3.89 20.38 -7.34
N LEU A 133 3.67 19.10 -7.02
CA LEU A 133 4.70 18.19 -6.54
C LEU A 133 5.81 17.98 -7.57
N SER A 134 5.47 17.75 -8.85
CA SER A 134 6.45 17.57 -9.93
C SER A 134 7.35 18.79 -10.12
N LYS A 135 6.85 19.99 -9.86
CA LYS A 135 7.67 21.22 -9.88
C LYS A 135 8.59 21.36 -8.66
N GLN A 136 8.14 20.87 -7.51
CA GLN A 136 8.84 21.02 -6.25
C GLN A 136 9.99 19.99 -6.09
N TYR A 137 9.73 18.73 -6.45
CA TYR A 137 10.64 17.62 -6.19
C TYR A 137 11.42 17.15 -7.42
N GLY A 138 10.94 17.42 -8.64
CA GLY A 138 11.55 16.91 -9.88
C GLY A 138 11.26 15.42 -10.13
N ASP A 139 11.32 14.59 -9.09
CA ASP A 139 10.93 13.17 -9.10
C ASP A 139 9.63 12.98 -8.31
N ILE A 140 8.64 12.34 -8.95
CA ILE A 140 7.32 12.14 -8.33
C ILE A 140 7.32 11.01 -7.29
N GLU A 141 8.19 10.03 -7.41
CA GLU A 141 8.32 8.96 -6.41
C GLU A 141 8.93 9.49 -5.11
N GLU A 142 9.91 10.39 -5.21
CA GLU A 142 10.44 11.11 -4.04
C GLU A 142 9.34 11.93 -3.36
N ALA A 143 8.54 12.66 -4.14
CA ALA A 143 7.41 13.43 -3.62
C ALA A 143 6.38 12.58 -2.89
N ILE A 144 6.01 11.42 -3.44
CA ILE A 144 5.07 10.46 -2.84
C ILE A 144 5.62 9.93 -1.51
N THR A 145 6.90 9.59 -1.48
CA THR A 145 7.59 9.12 -0.27
C THR A 145 7.56 10.18 0.83
N GLU A 146 7.85 11.43 0.47
CA GLU A 146 7.85 12.55 1.43
C GLU A 146 6.45 12.87 1.95
N LEU A 147 5.43 12.84 1.08
CA LEU A 147 4.02 12.97 1.51
C LEU A 147 3.65 11.90 2.54
N GLY A 148 4.07 10.66 2.32
CA GLY A 148 3.83 9.57 3.27
C GLY A 148 4.46 9.83 4.64
N LYS A 149 5.69 10.35 4.69
CA LYS A 149 6.37 10.72 5.94
C LYS A 149 5.63 11.85 6.66
N GLN A 150 5.25 12.90 5.94
CA GLN A 150 4.52 14.05 6.51
C GLN A 150 3.17 13.63 7.08
N PHE A 151 2.44 12.77 6.36
CA PHE A 151 1.15 12.26 6.83
C PHE A 151 1.29 11.45 8.13
N GLU A 152 2.34 10.63 8.28
CA GLU A 152 2.62 9.89 9.51
C GLU A 152 2.92 10.81 10.72
N LEU A 153 3.52 11.96 10.46
CA LEU A 153 3.77 12.98 11.47
C LEU A 153 2.52 13.81 11.82
N GLY A 154 1.36 13.46 11.25
CA GLY A 154 0.09 14.15 11.49
C GLY A 154 -0.08 15.43 10.66
N GLN A 155 0.81 15.71 9.73
CA GLN A 155 0.67 16.81 8.78
C GLN A 155 -0.21 16.36 7.62
N ARG A 156 -1.36 16.98 7.46
CA ARG A 156 -2.26 16.71 6.32
C ARG A 156 -2.04 17.75 5.23
N PHE A 157 -2.01 17.27 4.01
CA PHE A 157 -1.93 18.08 2.79
C PHE A 157 -3.23 18.82 2.47
#